data_1a3efdef8111790c0497de54d4147ff9
#
_entry.id   1a3efdef8111790c0497de54d4147ff9
#
_cell.length_a   1.000
_cell.length_b   1.000
_cell.length_c   1.000
_cell.angle_alpha   90.00
_cell.angle_beta   90.00
_cell.angle_gamma   90.00
#
_symmetry.space_group_name_H-M   'P 1'
#
loop_
_entity.id
_entity.type
_entity.pdbx_description
1 polymer ?
#
loop_
_entity_poly.entity_id
_entity_poly.type
_entity_poly.pdbx_seq_one_letter_code
_entity_poly.pdbx_strand_id
1 'polypeptide(L)'
;VSPNLLPVLGYGTNGFTDHTLNDMLDVVAGYGYEAIALTLGHPHFDPFADEWERRARELRSALHERGMRVVVETGARYLLDPYVKHHPTLVDREASRRLTFLARAIEIAGVLDADCVSLWSGVTPDDVTSDEAWSMLVERMADVVALASVRGVQLGFEPEPGMRVETVADALALREELGNPDRLGITVDLGHCVAVEPGGVVDALRSAGDLLVNVQVDDMMPGVHEHLELGTGQLDLALAFRTLSEIGYDGVAAIELPRHSHAAPRLARESMERMREALNAASESTTTRKSL
;
A
#
# COMPACT_ATOMS: atom_id res chain seq x y z
N VAL A 1 8.41 12.40 -26.30
CA VAL A 1 9.11 11.95 -25.08
C VAL A 1 8.25 12.42 -23.94
N SER A 2 7.54 11.49 -23.27
CA SER A 2 6.80 11.81 -22.07
C SER A 2 7.76 12.38 -21.00
N PRO A 3 7.35 13.37 -20.20
CA PRO A 3 8.16 13.80 -19.08
C PRO A 3 8.47 12.57 -18.20
N ASN A 4 9.66 12.52 -17.60
CA ASN A 4 9.97 11.49 -16.61
C ASN A 4 8.95 11.67 -15.48
N LEU A 5 7.95 10.82 -15.42
CA LEU A 5 7.02 10.77 -14.31
C LEU A 5 7.78 10.20 -13.09
N LEU A 6 7.57 10.81 -11.96
CA LEU A 6 8.18 10.40 -10.69
C LEU A 6 7.06 10.10 -9.70
N PRO A 7 7.24 9.10 -8.83
CA PRO A 7 6.26 8.82 -7.79
C PRO A 7 6.13 9.98 -6.81
N VAL A 8 4.93 10.14 -6.27
CA VAL A 8 4.64 11.07 -5.17
C VAL A 8 5.06 10.43 -3.85
N LEU A 9 5.98 11.08 -3.14
CA LEU A 9 6.53 10.53 -1.91
C LEU A 9 5.57 10.65 -0.74
N GLY A 10 5.24 9.52 -0.12
CA GLY A 10 4.30 9.41 0.99
C GLY A 10 4.90 8.76 2.25
N TYR A 11 4.13 8.81 3.33
CA TYR A 11 4.44 8.10 4.59
C TYR A 11 3.19 7.43 5.18
N GLY A 12 3.34 6.18 5.65
CA GLY A 12 2.28 5.40 6.27
C GLY A 12 1.95 5.86 7.69
N THR A 13 0.67 6.10 7.97
CA THR A 13 0.23 6.50 9.32
C THR A 13 0.47 5.42 10.36
N ASN A 14 0.57 4.14 9.95
CA ASN A 14 0.92 3.02 10.81
C ASN A 14 2.32 3.15 11.45
N GLY A 15 3.22 3.93 10.84
CA GLY A 15 4.52 4.27 11.40
C GLY A 15 4.49 5.39 12.46
N PHE A 16 3.33 5.99 12.73
CA PHE A 16 3.15 7.12 13.67
C PHE A 16 2.13 6.85 14.78
N THR A 17 1.91 5.62 15.17
CA THR A 17 0.85 5.25 16.14
C THR A 17 1.01 5.87 17.53
N ASP A 18 2.17 6.40 17.88
CA ASP A 18 2.43 7.14 19.13
C ASP A 18 2.16 8.66 19.02
N HIS A 19 1.70 9.13 17.85
CA HIS A 19 1.39 10.53 17.58
C HIS A 19 -0.08 10.68 17.21
N THR A 20 -0.63 11.87 17.40
CA THR A 20 -1.94 12.19 16.81
C THR A 20 -1.82 12.29 15.29
N LEU A 21 -2.94 12.12 14.58
CA LEU A 21 -2.94 12.27 13.12
C LEU A 21 -2.47 13.67 12.69
N ASN A 22 -2.88 14.72 13.42
CA ASN A 22 -2.47 16.10 13.11
C ASN A 22 -0.96 16.30 13.30
N ASP A 23 -0.39 15.81 14.42
CA ASP A 23 1.05 15.88 14.63
C ASP A 23 1.83 15.15 13.53
N MET A 24 1.34 13.97 13.15
CA MET A 24 1.91 13.19 12.04
C MET A 24 1.89 13.99 10.73
N LEU A 25 0.73 14.57 10.36
CA LEU A 25 0.59 15.39 9.14
C LEU A 25 1.56 16.57 9.14
N ASP A 26 1.70 17.27 10.26
CA ASP A 26 2.60 18.40 10.37
C ASP A 26 4.08 17.97 10.25
N VAL A 27 4.46 16.86 10.85
CA VAL A 27 5.82 16.31 10.77
C VAL A 27 6.15 15.90 9.33
N VAL A 28 5.29 15.09 8.68
CA VAL A 28 5.60 14.60 7.33
C VAL A 28 5.55 15.74 6.30
N ALA A 29 4.59 16.65 6.37
CA ALA A 29 4.55 17.84 5.52
C ALA A 29 5.79 18.71 5.71
N GLY A 30 6.27 18.87 6.96
CA GLY A 30 7.49 19.60 7.27
C GLY A 30 8.75 19.01 6.65
N TYR A 31 8.80 17.71 6.39
CA TYR A 31 9.89 17.05 5.66
C TYR A 31 9.68 17.03 4.14
N GLY A 32 8.52 17.46 3.66
CA GLY A 32 8.21 17.58 2.24
C GLY A 32 7.62 16.30 1.62
N TYR A 33 6.94 15.47 2.41
CA TYR A 33 6.06 14.44 1.89
C TYR A 33 4.81 15.07 1.27
N GLU A 34 4.37 14.50 0.16
CA GLU A 34 3.23 14.98 -0.63
C GLU A 34 2.06 13.99 -0.60
N ALA A 35 2.17 12.92 0.16
CA ALA A 35 1.09 11.94 0.36
C ALA A 35 1.16 11.27 1.72
N ILE A 36 0.04 10.66 2.13
CA ILE A 36 -0.01 9.70 3.24
C ILE A 36 -0.63 8.38 2.79
N ALA A 37 -0.20 7.28 3.41
CA ALA A 37 -0.92 6.01 3.40
C ALA A 37 -1.69 5.90 4.72
N LEU A 38 -3.01 6.13 4.67
CA LEU A 38 -3.88 6.15 5.83
C LEU A 38 -4.30 4.73 6.21
N THR A 39 -3.68 4.18 7.23
CA THR A 39 -4.10 2.89 7.80
C THR A 39 -5.34 3.10 8.67
N LEU A 40 -6.47 2.49 8.26
CA LEU A 40 -7.70 2.52 9.04
C LEU A 40 -7.57 1.67 10.31
N GLY A 41 -7.83 2.28 11.45
CA GLY A 41 -7.70 1.62 12.75
C GLY A 41 -7.82 2.59 13.92
N HIS A 42 -7.76 2.07 15.14
CA HIS A 42 -7.95 2.84 16.37
C HIS A 42 -7.05 4.08 16.53
N PRO A 43 -5.73 4.04 16.19
CA PRO A 43 -4.86 5.17 16.50
C PRO A 43 -5.22 6.47 15.79
N HIS A 44 -5.55 6.42 14.49
CA HIS A 44 -5.71 7.62 13.68
C HIS A 44 -7.12 7.79 13.11
N PHE A 45 -7.65 6.73 12.51
CA PHE A 45 -8.95 6.80 11.85
C PHE A 45 -9.75 5.51 12.10
N ASP A 46 -10.59 5.50 13.13
CA ASP A 46 -11.52 4.41 13.37
C ASP A 46 -12.66 4.45 12.35
N PRO A 47 -12.75 3.45 11.43
CA PRO A 47 -13.75 3.43 10.37
C PRO A 47 -15.16 3.14 10.89
N PHE A 48 -15.31 2.66 12.12
CA PHE A 48 -16.60 2.30 12.74
C PHE A 48 -17.09 3.33 13.74
N ALA A 49 -16.35 4.45 13.92
CA ALA A 49 -16.83 5.55 14.75
C ALA A 49 -18.09 6.19 14.14
N ASP A 50 -19.05 6.60 14.97
CA ASP A 50 -20.34 7.17 14.53
C ASP A 50 -20.19 8.36 13.58
N GLU A 51 -19.16 9.18 13.77
CA GLU A 51 -18.92 10.38 12.98
C GLU A 51 -17.85 10.20 11.89
N TRP A 52 -17.57 8.97 11.44
CA TRP A 52 -16.52 8.68 10.49
C TRP A 52 -16.58 9.55 9.21
N GLU A 53 -17.78 9.80 8.70
CA GLU A 53 -17.97 10.56 7.46
C GLU A 53 -17.61 12.05 7.64
N ARG A 54 -17.98 12.65 8.78
CA ARG A 54 -17.56 14.02 9.13
C ARG A 54 -16.05 14.09 9.27
N ARG A 55 -15.44 13.14 10.00
CA ARG A 55 -13.99 13.05 10.19
C ARG A 55 -13.25 12.86 8.86
N ALA A 56 -13.79 12.05 7.93
CA ALA A 56 -13.21 11.89 6.60
C ALA A 56 -13.23 13.20 5.81
N ARG A 57 -14.32 13.98 5.86
CA ARG A 57 -14.37 15.31 5.22
C ARG A 57 -13.38 16.30 5.85
N GLU A 58 -13.25 16.30 7.17
CA GLU A 58 -12.27 17.15 7.88
C GLU A 58 -10.84 16.78 7.49
N LEU A 59 -10.53 15.47 7.44
CA LEU A 59 -9.22 15.00 7.00
C LEU A 59 -8.94 15.36 5.53
N ARG A 60 -9.93 15.17 4.64
CA ARG A 60 -9.80 15.60 3.24
C ARG A 60 -9.42 17.09 3.13
N SER A 61 -10.09 17.95 3.90
CA SER A 61 -9.78 19.38 3.91
C SER A 61 -8.35 19.64 4.41
N ALA A 62 -7.95 18.97 5.50
CA ALA A 62 -6.60 19.11 6.06
C ALA A 62 -5.48 18.64 5.11
N LEU A 63 -5.74 17.57 4.34
CA LEU A 63 -4.83 17.08 3.30
C LEU A 63 -4.77 18.06 2.12
N HIS A 64 -5.92 18.53 1.64
CA HIS A 64 -5.99 19.49 0.55
C HIS A 64 -5.25 20.81 0.88
N GLU A 65 -5.41 21.33 2.10
CA GLU A 65 -4.69 22.53 2.58
C GLU A 65 -3.17 22.35 2.55
N ARG A 66 -2.68 21.11 2.68
CA ARG A 66 -1.25 20.76 2.63
C ARG A 66 -0.80 20.29 1.23
N GLY A 67 -1.71 20.24 0.24
CA GLY A 67 -1.42 19.70 -1.09
C GLY A 67 -1.07 18.21 -1.10
N MET A 68 -1.61 17.43 -0.14
CA MET A 68 -1.27 16.02 0.04
C MET A 68 -2.30 15.08 -0.58
N ARG A 69 -1.83 14.07 -1.28
CA ARG A 69 -2.61 12.90 -1.73
C ARG A 69 -2.79 11.89 -0.60
N VAL A 70 -3.71 10.94 -0.78
CA VAL A 70 -3.95 9.87 0.18
C VAL A 70 -4.25 8.54 -0.50
N VAL A 71 -3.68 7.46 0.02
CA VAL A 71 -4.12 6.09 -0.20
C VAL A 71 -4.69 5.54 1.11
N VAL A 72 -5.65 4.62 1.04
CA VAL A 72 -6.27 3.99 2.21
C VAL A 72 -5.72 2.58 2.37
N GLU A 73 -5.19 2.27 3.55
CA GLU A 73 -4.61 0.97 3.89
C GLU A 73 -5.55 0.19 4.83
N THR A 74 -5.70 -1.11 4.58
CA THR A 74 -6.67 -1.97 5.26
C THR A 74 -6.05 -3.05 6.15
N GLY A 75 -4.86 -2.81 6.69
CA GLY A 75 -4.16 -3.75 7.56
C GLY A 75 -4.97 -4.20 8.78
N ALA A 76 -5.79 -3.30 9.35
CA ALA A 76 -6.75 -3.54 10.43
C ALA A 76 -6.16 -4.09 11.76
N ARG A 77 -4.92 -4.50 11.83
CA ARG A 77 -4.26 -5.10 13.02
C ARG A 77 -5.24 -5.80 13.98
N TYR A 78 -5.62 -5.18 15.09
CA TYR A 78 -6.56 -5.69 16.10
C TYR A 78 -7.95 -5.02 16.04
N LEU A 79 -8.28 -4.33 14.95
CA LEU A 79 -9.55 -3.62 14.80
C LEU A 79 -10.75 -4.56 14.71
N LEU A 80 -10.63 -5.64 13.94
CA LEU A 80 -11.73 -6.57 13.67
C LEU A 80 -11.79 -7.71 14.69
N ASP A 81 -10.66 -8.09 15.25
CA ASP A 81 -10.55 -9.05 16.35
C ASP A 81 -9.53 -8.53 17.37
N PRO A 82 -9.92 -8.32 18.64
CA PRO A 82 -9.00 -7.80 19.65
C PRO A 82 -7.95 -8.82 20.14
N TYR A 83 -8.08 -10.08 19.76
CA TYR A 83 -7.19 -11.16 20.22
C TYR A 83 -6.31 -11.71 19.10
N VAL A 84 -6.76 -11.65 17.85
CA VAL A 84 -6.05 -12.23 16.71
C VAL A 84 -5.75 -11.15 15.68
N LYS A 85 -4.45 -10.87 15.54
CA LYS A 85 -3.96 -9.82 14.65
C LYS A 85 -4.37 -10.08 13.19
N HIS A 86 -4.93 -9.06 12.54
CA HIS A 86 -5.35 -9.07 11.13
C HIS A 86 -6.57 -9.95 10.79
N HIS A 87 -7.15 -10.67 11.74
CA HIS A 87 -8.31 -11.51 11.53
C HIS A 87 -9.66 -10.79 11.76
N PRO A 88 -10.75 -11.26 11.10
CA PRO A 88 -10.71 -12.22 10.01
C PRO A 88 -10.11 -11.64 8.73
N THR A 89 -9.64 -12.52 7.84
CA THR A 89 -9.10 -12.20 6.52
C THR A 89 -10.08 -12.57 5.41
N LEU A 90 -9.69 -12.38 4.14
CA LEU A 90 -10.52 -12.79 3.00
C LEU A 90 -10.56 -14.31 2.77
N VAL A 91 -9.64 -15.07 3.38
CA VAL A 91 -9.55 -16.53 3.23
C VAL A 91 -9.98 -17.28 4.49
N ASP A 92 -10.39 -16.59 5.56
CA ASP A 92 -11.02 -17.23 6.72
C ASP A 92 -12.43 -17.74 6.37
N ARG A 93 -12.90 -18.83 6.99
CA ARG A 93 -14.27 -19.32 6.77
C ARG A 93 -15.32 -18.25 7.04
N GLU A 94 -15.14 -17.48 8.12
CA GLU A 94 -16.01 -16.38 8.51
C GLU A 94 -15.34 -15.01 8.23
N ALA A 95 -15.61 -14.43 7.06
CA ALA A 95 -15.02 -13.17 6.62
C ALA A 95 -15.99 -11.96 6.69
N SER A 96 -17.18 -12.11 7.26
CA SER A 96 -18.23 -11.07 7.23
C SER A 96 -17.76 -9.72 7.78
N ARG A 97 -17.00 -9.73 8.90
CA ARG A 97 -16.42 -8.49 9.46
C ARG A 97 -15.37 -7.85 8.54
N ARG A 98 -14.56 -8.67 7.85
CA ARG A 98 -13.58 -8.19 6.86
C ARG A 98 -14.29 -7.54 5.67
N LEU A 99 -15.32 -8.18 5.13
CA LEU A 99 -16.11 -7.62 4.03
C LEU A 99 -16.81 -6.31 4.42
N THR A 100 -17.40 -6.24 5.62
CA THR A 100 -17.98 -5.00 6.16
C THR A 100 -16.93 -3.90 6.30
N PHE A 101 -15.73 -4.24 6.75
CA PHE A 101 -14.62 -3.29 6.88
C PHE A 101 -14.14 -2.80 5.51
N LEU A 102 -13.97 -3.68 4.52
CA LEU A 102 -13.57 -3.28 3.17
C LEU A 102 -14.64 -2.40 2.49
N ALA A 103 -15.92 -2.71 2.69
CA ALA A 103 -17.00 -1.84 2.21
C ALA A 103 -16.89 -0.44 2.83
N ARG A 104 -16.64 -0.34 4.13
CA ARG A 104 -16.42 0.95 4.81
C ARG A 104 -15.14 1.64 4.34
N ALA A 105 -14.05 0.92 4.10
CA ALA A 105 -12.82 1.49 3.54
C ALA A 105 -13.05 2.13 2.17
N ILE A 106 -13.83 1.47 1.30
CA ILE A 106 -14.24 2.01 0.00
C ILE A 106 -15.08 3.29 0.17
N GLU A 107 -16.02 3.33 1.13
CA GLU A 107 -16.81 4.53 1.41
C GLU A 107 -15.92 5.69 1.89
N ILE A 108 -15.00 5.42 2.81
CA ILE A 108 -14.04 6.41 3.33
C ILE A 108 -13.15 6.93 2.19
N ALA A 109 -12.61 6.03 1.36
CA ALA A 109 -11.78 6.40 0.21
C ALA A 109 -12.52 7.32 -0.77
N GLY A 110 -13.81 7.05 -1.03
CA GLY A 110 -14.65 7.93 -1.85
C GLY A 110 -14.84 9.33 -1.24
N VAL A 111 -15.00 9.44 0.08
CA VAL A 111 -15.10 10.74 0.77
C VAL A 111 -13.77 11.48 0.76
N LEU A 112 -12.66 10.77 0.96
CA LEU A 112 -11.30 11.33 0.97
C LEU A 112 -10.82 11.74 -0.42
N ASP A 113 -11.44 11.25 -1.49
CA ASP A 113 -10.90 11.32 -2.86
C ASP A 113 -9.54 10.62 -2.96
N ALA A 114 -9.46 9.44 -2.34
CA ALA A 114 -8.23 8.68 -2.24
C ALA A 114 -7.83 8.05 -3.57
N ASP A 115 -6.53 7.95 -3.83
CA ASP A 115 -6.01 7.33 -5.06
C ASP A 115 -6.40 5.86 -5.18
N CYS A 116 -6.35 5.12 -4.07
CA CYS A 116 -6.83 3.74 -4.01
C CYS A 116 -7.11 3.27 -2.56
N VAL A 117 -7.70 2.08 -2.48
CA VAL A 117 -7.76 1.26 -1.25
C VAL A 117 -6.85 0.06 -1.46
N SER A 118 -5.80 -0.06 -0.66
CA SER A 118 -4.91 -1.23 -0.62
C SER A 118 -5.48 -2.31 0.28
N LEU A 119 -5.46 -3.55 -0.20
CA LEU A 119 -5.97 -4.74 0.50
C LEU A 119 -5.22 -6.00 0.08
N TRP A 120 -5.28 -7.03 0.91
CA TRP A 120 -4.57 -8.29 0.75
C TRP A 120 -5.46 -9.51 1.05
N SER A 121 -4.96 -10.73 0.74
CA SER A 121 -5.74 -11.97 0.84
C SER A 121 -5.90 -12.51 2.27
N GLY A 122 -4.82 -12.62 2.98
CA GLY A 122 -4.67 -13.34 4.24
C GLY A 122 -3.92 -14.66 4.12
N VAL A 123 -3.41 -15.13 5.24
CA VAL A 123 -2.76 -16.45 5.36
C VAL A 123 -3.83 -17.52 5.30
N THR A 124 -3.60 -18.57 4.50
CA THR A 124 -4.53 -19.72 4.43
C THR A 124 -4.59 -20.42 5.78
N PRO A 125 -5.78 -20.54 6.41
CA PRO A 125 -5.92 -21.26 7.68
C PRO A 125 -5.58 -22.75 7.55
N ASP A 126 -5.10 -23.36 8.64
CA ASP A 126 -4.70 -24.78 8.64
C ASP A 126 -5.85 -25.77 8.30
N ASP A 127 -7.10 -25.38 8.55
CA ASP A 127 -8.31 -26.17 8.26
C ASP A 127 -8.92 -25.88 6.89
N VAL A 128 -8.24 -25.11 6.05
CA VAL A 128 -8.66 -24.70 4.71
C VAL A 128 -7.61 -25.14 3.69
N THR A 129 -8.02 -25.81 2.63
CA THR A 129 -7.10 -26.16 1.54
C THR A 129 -6.78 -24.92 0.69
N SER A 130 -5.65 -24.96 -0.04
CA SER A 130 -5.26 -23.87 -0.94
C SER A 130 -6.32 -23.56 -2.00
N ASP A 131 -6.99 -24.59 -2.54
CA ASP A 131 -8.04 -24.43 -3.56
C ASP A 131 -9.32 -23.85 -2.95
N GLU A 132 -9.69 -24.25 -1.74
CA GLU A 132 -10.82 -23.64 -1.00
C GLU A 132 -10.54 -22.16 -0.69
N ALA A 133 -9.33 -21.85 -0.20
CA ALA A 133 -8.92 -20.47 0.07
C ALA A 133 -8.97 -19.60 -1.20
N TRP A 134 -8.52 -20.14 -2.33
CA TRP A 134 -8.60 -19.44 -3.62
C TRP A 134 -10.05 -19.20 -4.04
N SER A 135 -10.89 -20.22 -3.97
CA SER A 135 -12.31 -20.09 -4.34
C SER A 135 -13.03 -19.06 -3.48
N MET A 136 -12.80 -19.07 -2.16
CA MET A 136 -13.36 -18.07 -1.25
C MET A 136 -12.84 -16.66 -1.56
N LEU A 137 -11.55 -16.52 -1.87
CA LEU A 137 -10.95 -15.25 -2.23
C LEU A 137 -11.58 -14.67 -3.50
N VAL A 138 -11.69 -15.46 -4.57
CA VAL A 138 -12.30 -15.04 -5.84
C VAL A 138 -13.75 -14.61 -5.65
N GLU A 139 -14.57 -15.42 -4.95
CA GLU A 139 -15.97 -15.07 -4.67
C GLU A 139 -16.11 -13.75 -3.94
N ARG A 140 -15.36 -13.57 -2.85
CA ARG A 140 -15.41 -12.36 -2.00
C ARG A 140 -14.84 -11.13 -2.71
N MET A 141 -13.77 -11.32 -3.47
CA MET A 141 -13.19 -10.23 -4.25
C MET A 141 -14.11 -9.76 -5.38
N ALA A 142 -14.92 -10.64 -5.95
CA ALA A 142 -15.94 -10.23 -6.93
C ALA A 142 -16.93 -9.22 -6.33
N ASP A 143 -17.38 -9.43 -5.10
CA ASP A 143 -18.28 -8.49 -4.39
C ASP A 143 -17.58 -7.17 -4.04
N VAL A 144 -16.34 -7.24 -3.55
CA VAL A 144 -15.54 -6.04 -3.21
C VAL A 144 -15.27 -5.19 -4.45
N VAL A 145 -14.89 -5.82 -5.55
CA VAL A 145 -14.65 -5.14 -6.85
C VAL A 145 -15.92 -4.54 -7.42
N ALA A 146 -17.05 -5.24 -7.34
CA ALA A 146 -18.34 -4.72 -7.77
C ALA A 146 -18.72 -3.45 -6.99
N LEU A 147 -18.55 -3.46 -5.66
CA LEU A 147 -18.79 -2.29 -4.82
C LEU A 147 -17.87 -1.12 -5.18
N ALA A 148 -16.57 -1.37 -5.31
CA ALA A 148 -15.59 -0.36 -5.67
C ALA A 148 -15.90 0.26 -7.05
N SER A 149 -16.31 -0.56 -8.02
CA SER A 149 -16.73 -0.10 -9.35
C SER A 149 -17.94 0.84 -9.29
N VAL A 150 -18.97 0.48 -8.51
CA VAL A 150 -20.17 1.32 -8.32
C VAL A 150 -19.82 2.65 -7.65
N ARG A 151 -18.84 2.66 -6.74
CA ARG A 151 -18.39 3.86 -6.00
C ARG A 151 -17.32 4.66 -6.76
N GLY A 152 -16.82 4.16 -7.88
CA GLY A 152 -15.73 4.79 -8.63
C GLY A 152 -14.37 4.77 -7.95
N VAL A 153 -14.18 3.90 -6.94
CA VAL A 153 -12.95 3.79 -6.14
C VAL A 153 -12.01 2.78 -6.75
N GLN A 154 -10.72 3.11 -6.83
CA GLN A 154 -9.66 2.20 -7.25
C GLN A 154 -9.27 1.28 -6.10
N LEU A 155 -9.03 0.00 -6.39
CA LEU A 155 -8.45 -0.98 -5.47
C LEU A 155 -7.01 -1.28 -5.89
N GLY A 156 -6.12 -1.46 -4.92
CA GLY A 156 -4.78 -2.01 -5.09
C GLY A 156 -4.67 -3.33 -4.34
N PHE A 157 -4.58 -4.46 -5.07
CA PHE A 157 -4.38 -5.75 -4.41
C PHE A 157 -2.89 -5.94 -4.13
N GLU A 158 -2.56 -6.19 -2.88
CA GLU A 158 -1.20 -6.33 -2.38
C GLU A 158 -0.83 -7.80 -2.20
N PRO A 159 0.14 -8.30 -2.97
CA PRO A 159 0.79 -9.57 -2.64
C PRO A 159 1.62 -9.43 -1.36
N GLU A 160 1.46 -10.37 -0.43
CA GLU A 160 2.14 -10.29 0.86
C GLU A 160 2.77 -11.62 1.27
N PRO A 161 4.04 -11.63 1.75
CA PRO A 161 4.76 -12.84 2.09
C PRO A 161 4.00 -13.77 3.04
N GLY A 162 3.87 -15.04 2.67
CA GLY A 162 3.17 -16.06 3.42
C GLY A 162 1.65 -16.05 3.28
N MET A 163 1.07 -15.11 2.54
CA MET A 163 -0.37 -15.08 2.28
C MET A 163 -0.77 -15.91 1.05
N ARG A 164 -2.09 -16.11 0.84
CA ARG A 164 -2.61 -16.89 -0.30
C ARG A 164 -2.25 -16.27 -1.66
N VAL A 165 -2.14 -14.95 -1.71
CA VAL A 165 -1.56 -14.20 -2.82
C VAL A 165 -0.25 -13.61 -2.30
N GLU A 166 0.86 -14.20 -2.71
CA GLU A 166 2.19 -13.88 -2.18
C GLU A 166 3.03 -13.07 -3.16
N THR A 167 2.81 -13.29 -4.47
CA THR A 167 3.59 -12.67 -5.54
C THR A 167 2.72 -11.82 -6.48
N VAL A 168 3.36 -10.92 -7.22
CA VAL A 168 2.68 -10.15 -8.28
C VAL A 168 2.04 -11.10 -9.32
N ALA A 169 2.68 -12.23 -9.61
CA ALA A 169 2.12 -13.24 -10.50
C ALA A 169 0.80 -13.83 -9.97
N ASP A 170 0.71 -14.09 -8.65
CA ASP A 170 -0.54 -14.55 -8.02
C ASP A 170 -1.64 -13.47 -8.09
N ALA A 171 -1.29 -12.21 -7.87
CA ALA A 171 -2.25 -11.09 -7.97
C ALA A 171 -2.76 -10.91 -9.41
N LEU A 172 -1.91 -11.08 -10.41
CA LEU A 172 -2.31 -11.08 -11.82
C LEU A 172 -3.23 -12.25 -12.14
N ALA A 173 -2.95 -13.46 -11.60
CA ALA A 173 -3.83 -14.61 -11.74
C ALA A 173 -5.20 -14.36 -11.09
N LEU A 174 -5.25 -13.73 -9.92
CA LEU A 174 -6.51 -13.34 -9.28
C LEU A 174 -7.29 -12.34 -10.15
N ARG A 175 -6.63 -11.37 -10.75
CA ARG A 175 -7.27 -10.43 -11.68
C ARG A 175 -7.86 -11.13 -12.89
N GLU A 176 -7.11 -12.08 -13.48
CA GLU A 176 -7.57 -12.87 -14.63
C GLU A 176 -8.83 -13.67 -14.27
N GLU A 177 -8.84 -14.35 -13.13
CA GLU A 177 -10.01 -15.13 -12.64
C GLU A 177 -11.24 -14.23 -12.42
N LEU A 178 -11.04 -12.97 -12.02
CA LEU A 178 -12.09 -11.96 -11.85
C LEU A 178 -12.49 -11.27 -13.16
N GLY A 179 -11.94 -11.67 -14.31
CA GLY A 179 -12.24 -11.08 -15.62
C GLY A 179 -11.56 -9.73 -15.88
N ASN A 180 -10.42 -9.48 -15.26
CA ASN A 180 -9.60 -8.27 -15.42
C ASN A 180 -10.36 -6.94 -15.19
N PRO A 181 -10.99 -6.76 -14.02
CA PRO A 181 -11.78 -5.57 -13.76
C PRO A 181 -10.93 -4.29 -13.75
N ASP A 182 -11.46 -3.19 -14.30
CA ASP A 182 -10.75 -1.90 -14.42
C ASP A 182 -10.40 -1.29 -13.05
N ARG A 183 -11.22 -1.55 -12.02
CA ARG A 183 -11.05 -0.97 -10.67
C ARG A 183 -10.22 -1.84 -9.73
N LEU A 184 -9.51 -2.83 -10.23
CA LEU A 184 -8.58 -3.65 -9.45
C LEU A 184 -7.18 -3.54 -10.04
N GLY A 185 -6.32 -2.73 -9.47
CA GLY A 185 -4.88 -2.66 -9.75
C GLY A 185 -4.07 -3.47 -8.74
N ILE A 186 -2.79 -3.23 -8.73
CA ILE A 186 -1.79 -3.89 -7.89
C ILE A 186 -1.15 -2.86 -6.96
N THR A 187 -1.06 -3.16 -5.67
CA THR A 187 -0.11 -2.55 -4.74
C THR A 187 1.17 -3.38 -4.75
N VAL A 188 2.32 -2.75 -4.87
CA VAL A 188 3.61 -3.42 -4.72
C VAL A 188 4.34 -2.84 -3.52
N ASP A 189 4.64 -3.69 -2.54
CA ASP A 189 5.59 -3.39 -1.49
C ASP A 189 7.00 -3.82 -1.95
N LEU A 190 7.94 -2.87 -1.91
CA LEU A 190 9.30 -3.11 -2.40
C LEU A 190 10.09 -4.08 -1.52
N GLY A 191 9.84 -4.06 -0.21
CA GLY A 191 10.44 -5.00 0.74
C GLY A 191 9.88 -6.41 0.55
N HIS A 192 8.56 -6.57 0.32
CA HIS A 192 7.96 -7.86 -0.02
C HIS A 192 8.61 -8.46 -1.26
N CYS A 193 8.91 -7.63 -2.27
CA CYS A 193 9.61 -8.10 -3.46
C CYS A 193 11.02 -8.62 -3.13
N VAL A 194 11.75 -7.97 -2.20
CA VAL A 194 13.05 -8.49 -1.73
C VAL A 194 12.87 -9.83 -1.01
N ALA A 195 11.80 -9.96 -0.23
CA ALA A 195 11.58 -11.15 0.59
C ALA A 195 11.19 -12.39 -0.24
N VAL A 196 10.30 -12.27 -1.23
CA VAL A 196 9.65 -13.43 -1.85
C VAL A 196 9.60 -13.44 -3.38
N GLU A 197 9.77 -12.31 -4.08
CA GLU A 197 9.65 -12.30 -5.54
C GLU A 197 10.82 -13.02 -6.22
N PRO A 198 10.58 -14.08 -7.03
CA PRO A 198 11.66 -14.84 -7.65
C PRO A 198 12.54 -14.00 -8.60
N GLY A 199 11.94 -13.02 -9.29
CA GLY A 199 12.64 -12.09 -10.20
C GLY A 199 13.05 -10.78 -9.52
N GLY A 200 12.80 -10.65 -8.22
CA GLY A 200 13.07 -9.44 -7.43
C GLY A 200 12.23 -8.23 -7.84
N VAL A 201 12.59 -7.08 -7.27
CA VAL A 201 11.83 -5.82 -7.37
C VAL A 201 11.59 -5.37 -8.81
N VAL A 202 12.60 -5.47 -9.68
CA VAL A 202 12.52 -4.99 -11.07
C VAL A 202 11.48 -5.75 -11.87
N ASP A 203 11.52 -7.08 -11.78
CA ASP A 203 10.59 -7.93 -12.53
C ASP A 203 9.17 -7.81 -11.97
N ALA A 204 9.01 -7.69 -10.65
CA ALA A 204 7.72 -7.45 -10.02
C ALA A 204 7.08 -6.14 -10.50
N LEU A 205 7.81 -5.02 -10.43
CA LEU A 205 7.33 -3.71 -10.90
C LEU A 205 6.99 -3.70 -12.38
N ARG A 206 7.82 -4.30 -13.23
CA ARG A 206 7.55 -4.41 -14.67
C ARG A 206 6.35 -5.30 -14.98
N SER A 207 6.16 -6.38 -14.21
CA SER A 207 5.01 -7.27 -14.36
C SER A 207 3.70 -6.60 -13.95
N ALA A 208 3.72 -5.77 -12.90
CA ALA A 208 2.59 -4.94 -12.51
C ALA A 208 2.29 -3.86 -13.57
N GLY A 209 3.32 -3.22 -14.15
CA GLY A 209 3.20 -2.27 -15.26
C GLY A 209 2.12 -1.22 -15.05
N ASP A 210 1.23 -1.02 -16.03
CA ASP A 210 0.11 -0.06 -15.98
C ASP A 210 -0.97 -0.41 -14.92
N LEU A 211 -0.90 -1.60 -14.32
CA LEU A 211 -1.80 -2.01 -13.24
C LEU A 211 -1.34 -1.55 -11.86
N LEU A 212 -0.12 -1.00 -11.76
CA LEU A 212 0.44 -0.51 -10.51
C LEU A 212 -0.30 0.76 -10.07
N VAL A 213 -0.95 0.72 -8.91
CA VAL A 213 -1.75 1.85 -8.37
C VAL A 213 -1.26 2.36 -7.04
N ASN A 214 -0.41 1.60 -6.34
CA ASN A 214 0.19 1.98 -5.06
C ASN A 214 1.54 1.30 -4.89
N VAL A 215 2.48 1.97 -4.25
CA VAL A 215 3.78 1.42 -3.87
C VAL A 215 4.03 1.68 -2.38
N GLN A 216 4.40 0.63 -1.67
CA GLN A 216 4.91 0.73 -0.31
C GLN A 216 6.43 0.60 -0.34
N VAL A 217 7.08 1.35 0.53
CA VAL A 217 8.54 1.50 0.51
C VAL A 217 9.09 1.23 1.91
N ASP A 218 9.76 0.14 2.03
CA ASP A 218 10.55 -0.26 3.19
C ASP A 218 11.76 -1.09 2.72
N ASP A 219 12.50 -1.66 3.62
CA ASP A 219 13.59 -2.56 3.31
C ASP A 219 13.36 -3.92 3.98
N MET A 220 13.86 -4.99 3.37
CA MET A 220 13.77 -6.35 3.92
C MET A 220 15.01 -7.17 3.60
N MET A 221 15.15 -8.30 4.30
CA MET A 221 16.09 -9.36 3.95
C MET A 221 15.38 -10.47 3.17
N PRO A 222 16.05 -11.14 2.21
CA PRO A 222 15.47 -12.27 1.49
C PRO A 222 14.95 -13.36 2.44
N GLY A 223 13.70 -13.78 2.23
CA GLY A 223 13.05 -14.80 3.03
C GLY A 223 12.58 -14.34 4.42
N VAL A 224 12.68 -13.04 4.73
CA VAL A 224 12.29 -12.51 6.05
C VAL A 224 11.29 -11.38 5.88
N HIS A 225 10.06 -11.61 6.31
CA HIS A 225 9.00 -10.60 6.30
C HIS A 225 9.10 -9.68 7.53
N GLU A 226 9.94 -8.67 7.43
CA GLU A 226 10.14 -7.64 8.45
C GLU A 226 10.43 -6.29 7.81
N HIS A 227 9.55 -5.31 8.04
CA HIS A 227 9.71 -3.95 7.54
C HIS A 227 10.89 -3.26 8.26
N LEU A 228 11.99 -3.09 7.55
CA LEU A 228 13.22 -2.50 8.05
C LEU A 228 13.35 -1.04 7.60
N GLU A 229 14.13 -0.28 8.35
CA GLU A 229 14.55 1.07 7.95
C GLU A 229 15.32 1.01 6.62
N LEU A 230 15.07 1.93 5.71
CA LEU A 230 15.74 1.99 4.40
C LEU A 230 17.27 1.95 4.54
N GLY A 231 17.90 1.06 3.78
CA GLY A 231 19.34 0.82 3.77
C GLY A 231 19.85 -0.09 4.89
N THR A 232 18.96 -0.80 5.58
CA THR A 232 19.34 -1.83 6.58
C THR A 232 18.99 -3.25 6.11
N GLY A 233 18.30 -3.40 4.99
CA GLY A 233 18.05 -4.66 4.28
C GLY A 233 18.83 -4.77 2.98
N GLN A 234 18.20 -5.35 1.95
CA GLN A 234 18.82 -5.60 0.64
C GLN A 234 18.10 -4.92 -0.54
N LEU A 235 17.21 -3.96 -0.29
CA LEU A 235 16.53 -3.21 -1.34
C LEU A 235 17.52 -2.26 -2.05
N ASP A 236 17.68 -2.41 -3.36
CA ASP A 236 18.28 -1.37 -4.21
C ASP A 236 17.21 -0.30 -4.55
N LEU A 237 17.05 0.68 -3.66
CA LEU A 237 16.04 1.72 -3.77
C LEU A 237 16.22 2.57 -5.04
N ALA A 238 17.46 2.84 -5.45
CA ALA A 238 17.76 3.61 -6.66
C ALA A 238 17.33 2.86 -7.93
N LEU A 239 17.55 1.54 -7.97
CA LEU A 239 17.10 0.68 -9.06
C LEU A 239 15.57 0.57 -9.08
N ALA A 240 14.92 0.42 -7.92
CA ALA A 240 13.46 0.39 -7.80
C ALA A 240 12.84 1.69 -8.35
N PHE A 241 13.31 2.86 -7.91
CA PHE A 241 12.78 4.16 -8.37
C PHE A 241 13.08 4.44 -9.85
N ARG A 242 14.21 3.97 -10.37
CA ARG A 242 14.47 3.98 -11.81
C ARG A 242 13.46 3.15 -12.56
N THR A 243 13.15 1.95 -12.07
CA THR A 243 12.16 1.08 -12.71
C THR A 243 10.78 1.71 -12.68
N LEU A 244 10.36 2.33 -11.56
CA LEU A 244 9.10 3.09 -11.47
C LEU A 244 9.04 4.21 -12.54
N SER A 245 10.12 4.95 -12.70
CA SER A 245 10.20 5.99 -13.75
C SER A 245 10.18 5.41 -15.17
N GLU A 246 10.83 4.26 -15.41
CA GLU A 246 10.85 3.57 -16.71
C GLU A 246 9.45 3.07 -17.11
N ILE A 247 8.64 2.58 -16.18
CA ILE A 247 7.26 2.15 -16.41
C ILE A 247 6.26 3.31 -16.38
N GLY A 248 6.70 4.54 -16.09
CA GLY A 248 5.85 5.74 -16.07
C GLY A 248 4.94 5.86 -14.87
N TYR A 249 5.31 5.30 -13.73
CA TYR A 249 4.52 5.37 -12.50
C TYR A 249 4.62 6.77 -11.86
N ASP A 250 3.46 7.41 -11.63
CA ASP A 250 3.29 8.72 -10.99
C ASP A 250 2.34 8.70 -9.77
N GLY A 251 2.03 7.50 -9.31
CA GLY A 251 1.23 7.26 -8.11
C GLY A 251 2.01 7.48 -6.82
N VAL A 252 1.39 7.15 -5.70
CA VAL A 252 2.00 7.28 -4.36
C VAL A 252 3.02 6.16 -4.12
N ALA A 253 4.19 6.54 -3.60
CA ALA A 253 5.19 5.64 -3.03
C ALA A 253 5.39 6.03 -1.55
N ALA A 254 4.79 5.28 -0.64
CA ALA A 254 4.72 5.62 0.78
C ALA A 254 5.60 4.70 1.63
N ILE A 255 6.37 5.30 2.54
CA ILE A 255 7.13 4.56 3.57
C ILE A 255 6.18 3.75 4.45
N GLU A 256 6.50 2.47 4.66
CA GLU A 256 5.78 1.58 5.56
C GLU A 256 6.69 1.01 6.66
N LEU A 257 6.62 1.60 7.86
CA LEU A 257 7.42 1.19 9.02
C LEU A 257 6.54 0.99 10.27
N PRO A 258 5.65 -0.02 10.29
CA PRO A 258 4.58 -0.15 11.28
C PRO A 258 5.08 -0.49 12.70
N ARG A 259 6.35 -0.84 12.88
CA ARG A 259 6.93 -1.20 14.18
C ARG A 259 7.83 -0.10 14.77
N HIS A 260 7.98 1.04 14.07
CA HIS A 260 8.99 2.05 14.38
C HIS A 260 8.41 3.38 14.89
N SER A 261 7.16 3.37 15.36
CA SER A 261 6.45 4.58 15.81
C SER A 261 7.21 5.37 16.88
N HIS A 262 7.93 4.68 17.77
CA HIS A 262 8.78 5.31 18.79
C HIS A 262 9.92 6.18 18.23
N ALA A 263 10.25 6.06 16.96
CA ALA A 263 11.31 6.80 16.28
C ALA A 263 10.79 7.58 15.05
N ALA A 264 9.48 7.67 14.88
CA ALA A 264 8.81 8.13 13.67
C ALA A 264 9.33 9.45 13.10
N PRO A 265 9.52 10.56 13.85
CA PRO A 265 10.01 11.81 13.28
C PRO A 265 11.44 11.71 12.71
N ARG A 266 12.31 10.94 13.38
CA ARG A 266 13.66 10.67 12.86
C ARG A 266 13.60 9.90 11.56
N LEU A 267 12.83 8.81 11.55
CA LEU A 267 12.70 7.94 10.40
C LEU A 267 12.02 8.62 9.21
N ALA A 268 11.01 9.45 9.46
CA ALA A 268 10.40 10.24 8.40
C ALA A 268 11.42 11.16 7.72
N ARG A 269 12.30 11.82 8.48
CA ARG A 269 13.38 12.64 7.91
C ARG A 269 14.38 11.80 7.11
N GLU A 270 14.91 10.75 7.71
CA GLU A 270 15.96 9.90 7.11
C GLU A 270 15.44 9.15 5.88
N SER A 271 14.21 8.66 5.90
CA SER A 271 13.58 8.01 4.74
C SER A 271 13.38 9.01 3.59
N MET A 272 12.96 10.23 3.87
CA MET A 272 12.83 11.27 2.85
C MET A 272 14.18 11.60 2.19
N GLU A 273 15.24 11.72 2.99
CA GLU A 273 16.60 11.96 2.48
C GLU A 273 17.01 10.83 1.52
N ARG A 274 16.86 9.56 1.92
CA ARG A 274 17.19 8.39 1.10
C ARG A 274 16.34 8.28 -0.18
N MET A 275 15.04 8.53 -0.10
CA MET A 275 14.16 8.50 -1.28
C MET A 275 14.55 9.60 -2.28
N ARG A 276 14.88 10.80 -1.82
CA ARG A 276 15.37 11.88 -2.69
C ARG A 276 16.71 11.56 -3.34
N GLU A 277 17.65 10.96 -2.60
CA GLU A 277 18.91 10.48 -3.15
C GLU A 277 18.67 9.44 -4.25
N ALA A 278 17.78 8.48 -4.02
CA ALA A 278 17.43 7.44 -4.99
C ALA A 278 16.77 8.03 -6.27
N LEU A 279 15.86 9.01 -6.12
CA LEU A 279 15.25 9.71 -7.26
C LEU A 279 16.28 10.50 -8.08
N ASN A 280 17.22 11.17 -7.42
CA ASN A 280 18.30 11.88 -8.11
C ASN A 280 19.18 10.93 -8.92
N ALA A 281 19.60 9.81 -8.31
CA ALA A 281 20.39 8.79 -8.98
C ALA A 281 19.64 8.15 -10.18
N ALA A 282 18.33 7.93 -10.06
CA ALA A 282 17.48 7.44 -11.15
C ALA A 282 17.45 8.42 -12.33
N SER A 283 17.37 9.73 -12.06
CA SER A 283 17.31 10.80 -13.09
C SER A 283 18.63 10.95 -13.86
N GLU A 284 19.78 10.89 -13.18
CA GLU A 284 21.11 11.02 -13.79
C GLU A 284 21.41 9.89 -14.79
N SER A 285 21.02 8.66 -14.44
CA SER A 285 21.25 7.48 -15.30
C SER A 285 20.47 7.54 -16.62
N THR A 286 19.30 8.20 -16.62
CA THR A 286 18.47 8.39 -17.82
C THR A 286 19.07 9.43 -18.78
N THR A 287 19.78 10.43 -18.27
CA THR A 287 20.42 11.49 -19.07
C THR A 287 21.66 10.96 -19.79
N THR A 288 22.43 10.09 -19.18
CA THR A 288 23.66 9.51 -19.76
C THR A 288 23.34 8.55 -20.93
N ARG A 289 22.20 7.83 -20.90
CA ARG A 289 21.79 6.95 -22.01
C ARG A 289 21.29 7.70 -23.27
N LYS A 290 20.89 8.97 -23.14
CA LYS A 290 20.42 9.80 -24.28
C LYS A 290 21.55 10.52 -25.00
N SER A 291 22.79 10.48 -24.47
CA SER A 291 23.96 11.15 -25.02
C SER A 291 24.95 10.18 -25.72
N LEU A 292 24.60 8.90 -25.85
CA LEU A 292 25.32 7.88 -26.63
C LEU A 292 24.44 7.41 -27.81
#